data_890ac7fcd8eb40248fa59eaedcb0248e
#
_entry.id   890ac7fcd8eb40248fa59eaedcb0248e
#
_cell.length_a   1.000
_cell.length_b   1.000
_cell.length_c   1.000
_cell.angle_alpha   90.00
_cell.angle_beta   90.00
_cell.angle_gamma   90.00
#
_symmetry.space_group_name_H-M   'P 1'
#
loop_
_entity.id
_entity.type
_entity.pdbx_description
1 polymer ?
#
loop_
_entity_poly.entity_id
_entity_poly.type
_entity_poly.pdbx_seq_one_letter_code
_entity_poly.pdbx_strand_id
1 'polypeptide(L)'
;SGCALGIDIGSTSTDLVLVGADGELVDFQYLRTAGDPEGAVRKGLASIRQRFGDIRFTAVGVTGSGRERIGKRIGADAVRDEITAQAKGAAHWVPEVDTVFEIGGQDSKYISIQNGEVVDFQMNKICAAGTGSFVEEQAARMGIPLAEFGPLALSSEHPASLGERCTVFIETAIASASAEGISRADIAAGLCHSIVQNYLHKVVGSKPVGQHIVLQGGVDYNPGIVA
;
A
#
# COMPACT_ATOMS: atom_id res chain seq x y z
N SER A 1 -21.55 -17.65 14.79
CA SER A 1 -21.04 -16.30 15.00
C SER A 1 -20.90 -15.65 13.62
N GLY A 2 -21.50 -14.47 13.43
CA GLY A 2 -21.40 -13.74 12.16
C GLY A 2 -20.12 -12.89 12.15
N CYS A 3 -19.50 -12.72 10.96
CA CYS A 3 -18.38 -11.82 10.77
C CYS A 3 -18.81 -10.61 9.93
N ALA A 4 -18.16 -9.49 10.10
CA ALA A 4 -18.20 -8.38 9.15
C ALA A 4 -17.21 -8.64 8.02
N LEU A 5 -17.56 -8.21 6.81
CA LEU A 5 -16.70 -8.27 5.63
C LEU A 5 -16.27 -6.86 5.25
N GLY A 6 -14.98 -6.62 5.20
CA GLY A 6 -14.37 -5.42 4.61
C GLY A 6 -13.77 -5.72 3.24
N ILE A 7 -13.94 -4.83 2.28
CA ILE A 7 -13.36 -4.96 0.95
C ILE A 7 -12.73 -3.62 0.55
N ASP A 8 -11.43 -3.63 0.29
CA ASP A 8 -10.73 -2.52 -0.36
C ASP A 8 -10.52 -2.86 -1.84
N ILE A 9 -11.04 -2.03 -2.72
CA ILE A 9 -11.02 -2.26 -4.16
C ILE A 9 -10.09 -1.23 -4.81
N GLY A 10 -8.80 -1.55 -4.81
CA GLY A 10 -7.78 -0.75 -5.46
C GLY A 10 -7.57 -1.09 -6.94
N SER A 11 -6.84 -0.25 -7.65
CA SER A 11 -6.45 -0.49 -9.05
C SER A 11 -5.43 -1.63 -9.20
N THR A 12 -4.55 -1.80 -8.23
CA THR A 12 -3.50 -2.82 -8.21
C THR A 12 -3.93 -4.07 -7.47
N SER A 13 -4.47 -3.90 -6.26
CA SER A 13 -4.95 -4.99 -5.41
C SER A 13 -6.41 -4.82 -5.03
N THR A 14 -7.02 -5.94 -4.66
CA THR A 14 -8.33 -6.02 -4.02
C THR A 14 -8.17 -6.86 -2.77
N ASP A 15 -8.43 -6.24 -1.63
CA ASP A 15 -8.19 -6.85 -0.33
C ASP A 15 -9.52 -7.15 0.36
N LEU A 16 -9.65 -8.35 0.91
CA LEU A 16 -10.82 -8.75 1.67
C LEU A 16 -10.40 -9.09 3.10
N VAL A 17 -11.14 -8.62 4.06
CA VAL A 17 -10.93 -8.94 5.48
C VAL A 17 -12.21 -9.43 6.13
N LEU A 18 -12.10 -10.45 6.98
CA LEU A 18 -13.15 -10.88 7.88
C LEU A 18 -12.83 -10.43 9.30
N VAL A 19 -13.77 -9.74 9.91
CA VAL A 19 -13.64 -9.22 11.27
C VAL A 19 -14.72 -9.86 12.13
N GLY A 20 -14.34 -10.43 13.27
CA GLY A 20 -15.23 -11.01 14.25
C GLY A 20 -16.07 -9.95 14.97
N ALA A 21 -17.05 -10.42 15.77
CA ALA A 21 -17.93 -9.52 16.53
C ALA A 21 -17.18 -8.71 17.61
N ASP A 22 -16.03 -9.18 18.03
CA ASP A 22 -15.11 -8.54 18.99
C ASP A 22 -14.10 -7.58 18.35
N GLY A 23 -14.14 -7.44 17.02
CA GLY A 23 -13.18 -6.61 16.27
C GLY A 23 -11.89 -7.34 15.87
N GLU A 24 -11.76 -8.63 16.22
CA GLU A 24 -10.57 -9.41 15.88
C GLU A 24 -10.52 -9.77 14.40
N LEU A 25 -9.32 -9.75 13.81
CA LEU A 25 -9.07 -10.19 12.45
C LEU A 25 -9.21 -11.71 12.37
N VAL A 26 -10.25 -12.20 11.69
CA VAL A 26 -10.49 -13.62 11.49
C VAL A 26 -9.74 -14.17 10.28
N ASP A 27 -9.72 -13.40 9.19
CA ASP A 27 -9.07 -13.77 7.93
C ASP A 27 -8.82 -12.56 7.05
N PHE A 28 -7.79 -12.65 6.20
CA PHE A 28 -7.54 -11.64 5.19
C PHE A 28 -7.08 -12.28 3.88
N GLN A 29 -7.30 -11.56 2.78
CA GLN A 29 -6.82 -11.94 1.46
C GLN A 29 -6.34 -10.72 0.72
N TYR A 30 -5.19 -10.85 0.09
CA TYR A 30 -4.60 -9.89 -0.83
C TYR A 30 -4.65 -10.47 -2.24
N LEU A 31 -5.42 -9.86 -3.13
CA LEU A 31 -5.63 -10.34 -4.50
C LEU A 31 -5.19 -9.27 -5.51
N ARG A 32 -4.55 -9.68 -6.58
CA ARG A 32 -4.30 -8.77 -7.71
C ARG A 32 -5.62 -8.41 -8.40
N THR A 33 -5.88 -7.12 -8.58
CA THR A 33 -7.07 -6.64 -9.29
C THR A 33 -6.97 -6.93 -10.79
N ALA A 34 -5.79 -6.78 -11.39
CA ALA A 34 -5.48 -7.10 -12.77
C ALA A 34 -6.51 -6.56 -13.79
N GLY A 35 -7.07 -5.36 -13.54
CA GLY A 35 -8.08 -4.73 -14.38
C GLY A 35 -9.50 -5.30 -14.26
N ASP A 36 -9.71 -6.34 -13.45
CA ASP A 36 -11.02 -6.96 -13.19
C ASP A 36 -11.35 -6.97 -11.68
N PRO A 37 -11.76 -5.84 -11.11
CA PRO A 37 -12.10 -5.74 -9.69
C PRO A 37 -13.27 -6.65 -9.29
N GLU A 38 -14.25 -6.85 -10.17
CA GLU A 38 -15.37 -7.75 -9.90
C GLU A 38 -14.93 -9.21 -9.83
N GLY A 39 -14.04 -9.62 -10.73
CA GLY A 39 -13.43 -10.94 -10.72
C GLY A 39 -12.58 -11.17 -9.47
N ALA A 40 -11.82 -10.18 -9.04
CA ALA A 40 -11.01 -10.25 -7.82
C ALA A 40 -11.90 -10.43 -6.58
N VAL A 41 -12.95 -9.61 -6.43
CA VAL A 41 -13.93 -9.75 -5.32
C VAL A 41 -14.59 -11.12 -5.34
N ARG A 42 -15.03 -11.60 -6.52
CA ARG A 42 -15.65 -12.92 -6.67
C ARG A 42 -14.72 -14.06 -6.27
N LYS A 43 -13.42 -13.98 -6.66
CA LYS A 43 -12.39 -14.95 -6.24
C LYS A 43 -12.20 -14.95 -4.72
N GLY A 44 -12.12 -13.76 -4.12
CA GLY A 44 -12.00 -13.61 -2.68
C GLY A 44 -13.18 -14.21 -1.93
N LEU A 45 -14.40 -13.91 -2.35
CA LEU A 45 -15.61 -14.49 -1.74
C LEU A 45 -15.69 -16.00 -1.92
N ALA A 46 -15.30 -16.53 -3.08
CA ALA A 46 -15.24 -17.95 -3.33
C ALA A 46 -14.23 -18.66 -2.40
N SER A 47 -13.06 -18.05 -2.21
CA SER A 47 -12.03 -18.54 -1.29
C SER A 47 -12.51 -18.53 0.17
N ILE A 48 -13.19 -17.47 0.61
CA ILE A 48 -13.80 -17.40 1.95
C ILE A 48 -14.80 -18.55 2.11
N ARG A 49 -15.69 -18.71 1.14
CA ARG A 49 -16.69 -19.79 1.18
C ARG A 49 -16.06 -21.19 1.24
N GLN A 50 -14.97 -21.41 0.50
CA GLN A 50 -14.25 -22.68 0.51
C GLN A 50 -13.66 -22.99 1.89
N ARG A 51 -13.11 -21.99 2.59
CA ARG A 51 -12.45 -22.17 3.89
C ARG A 51 -13.40 -22.21 5.07
N PHE A 52 -14.46 -21.42 5.02
CA PHE A 52 -15.35 -21.20 6.17
C PHE A 52 -16.80 -21.71 5.93
N GLY A 53 -17.09 -22.23 4.73
CA GLY A 53 -18.45 -22.64 4.36
C GLY A 53 -19.37 -21.45 4.07
N ASP A 54 -20.67 -21.63 4.28
CA ASP A 54 -21.67 -20.59 4.08
C ASP A 54 -21.70 -19.64 5.30
N ILE A 55 -20.77 -18.66 5.32
CA ILE A 55 -20.75 -17.59 6.32
C ILE A 55 -21.86 -16.59 6.03
N ARG A 56 -22.58 -16.20 7.08
CA ARG A 56 -23.46 -15.04 7.03
C ARG A 56 -22.68 -13.81 7.50
N PHE A 57 -22.52 -12.83 6.62
CA PHE A 57 -21.95 -11.53 6.98
C PHE A 57 -22.98 -10.72 7.79
N THR A 58 -22.53 -10.16 8.91
CA THR A 58 -23.34 -9.26 9.76
C THR A 58 -23.36 -7.85 9.22
N ALA A 59 -22.29 -7.46 8.50
CA ALA A 59 -22.16 -6.19 7.79
C ALA A 59 -21.14 -6.34 6.66
N VAL A 60 -21.29 -5.53 5.63
CA VAL A 60 -20.35 -5.44 4.49
C VAL A 60 -19.95 -3.98 4.29
N GLY A 61 -18.67 -3.68 4.46
CA GLY A 61 -18.07 -2.37 4.19
C GLY A 61 -17.15 -2.40 2.97
N VAL A 62 -17.16 -1.34 2.17
CA VAL A 62 -16.28 -1.22 1.00
C VAL A 62 -15.57 0.12 0.98
N THR A 63 -14.33 0.09 0.48
CA THR A 63 -13.48 1.25 0.23
C THR A 63 -12.68 1.06 -1.06
N GLY A 64 -11.74 1.94 -1.32
CA GLY A 64 -10.91 1.90 -2.52
C GLY A 64 -11.51 2.66 -3.71
N SER A 65 -10.76 2.74 -4.80
CA SER A 65 -11.16 3.45 -6.02
C SER A 65 -12.40 2.85 -6.68
N GLY A 66 -12.62 1.53 -6.51
CA GLY A 66 -13.79 0.81 -7.05
C GLY A 66 -15.01 0.77 -6.13
N ARG A 67 -14.97 1.40 -4.96
CA ARG A 67 -15.99 1.29 -3.89
C ARG A 67 -17.42 1.57 -4.33
N GLU A 68 -17.65 2.62 -5.11
CA GLU A 68 -19.01 3.03 -5.52
C GLU A 68 -19.68 1.97 -6.40
N ARG A 69 -18.95 1.52 -7.40
CA ARG A 69 -19.45 0.53 -8.36
C ARG A 69 -19.68 -0.82 -7.69
N ILE A 70 -18.68 -1.32 -6.97
CA ILE A 70 -18.75 -2.64 -6.35
C ILE A 70 -19.69 -2.61 -5.14
N GLY A 71 -19.62 -1.57 -4.29
CA GLY A 71 -20.50 -1.44 -3.13
C GLY A 71 -21.97 -1.47 -3.49
N LYS A 72 -22.36 -0.73 -4.55
CA LYS A 72 -23.73 -0.77 -5.08
C LYS A 72 -24.12 -2.16 -5.58
N ARG A 73 -23.19 -2.84 -6.25
CA ARG A 73 -23.48 -4.15 -6.87
C ARG A 73 -23.66 -5.28 -5.85
N ILE A 74 -22.89 -5.24 -4.75
CA ILE A 74 -22.99 -6.26 -3.69
C ILE A 74 -23.94 -5.87 -2.56
N GLY A 75 -24.53 -4.67 -2.60
CA GLY A 75 -25.41 -4.17 -1.56
C GLY A 75 -24.67 -3.92 -0.24
N ALA A 76 -23.49 -3.26 -0.30
CA ALA A 76 -22.68 -2.96 0.86
C ALA A 76 -23.44 -2.06 1.85
N ASP A 77 -23.33 -2.36 3.15
CA ASP A 77 -23.94 -1.58 4.23
C ASP A 77 -23.21 -0.25 4.45
N ALA A 78 -21.92 -0.21 4.15
CA ALA A 78 -21.10 0.99 4.26
C ALA A 78 -20.17 1.15 3.06
N VAL A 79 -20.14 2.37 2.50
CA VAL A 79 -19.18 2.78 1.47
C VAL A 79 -18.41 3.96 2.04
N ARG A 80 -17.08 3.85 2.11
CA ARG A 80 -16.20 4.87 2.69
C ARG A 80 -15.08 5.21 1.73
N ASP A 81 -14.64 6.46 1.75
CA ASP A 81 -13.44 6.89 1.05
C ASP A 81 -12.18 6.28 1.69
N GLU A 82 -11.11 6.20 0.90
CA GLU A 82 -9.86 5.56 1.28
C GLU A 82 -9.19 6.24 2.48
N ILE A 83 -9.23 7.57 2.54
CA ILE A 83 -8.59 8.34 3.63
C ILE A 83 -9.24 8.01 4.96
N THR A 84 -10.58 8.04 5.01
CA THR A 84 -11.33 7.69 6.20
C THR A 84 -11.11 6.24 6.60
N ALA A 85 -11.12 5.30 5.65
CA ALA A 85 -10.91 3.88 5.91
C ALA A 85 -9.50 3.60 6.45
N GLN A 86 -8.47 4.18 5.85
CA GLN A 86 -7.08 4.07 6.28
C GLN A 86 -6.89 4.61 7.70
N ALA A 87 -7.41 5.79 7.99
CA ALA A 87 -7.31 6.40 9.32
C ALA A 87 -8.01 5.56 10.40
N LYS A 88 -9.23 5.09 10.13
CA LYS A 88 -9.98 4.25 11.08
C LYS A 88 -9.32 2.89 11.29
N GLY A 89 -8.79 2.28 10.24
CA GLY A 89 -8.02 1.04 10.33
C GLY A 89 -6.75 1.22 11.18
N ALA A 90 -5.97 2.26 10.93
CA ALA A 90 -4.78 2.56 11.71
C ALA A 90 -5.11 2.79 13.19
N ALA A 91 -6.11 3.62 13.49
CA ALA A 91 -6.53 3.92 14.86
C ALA A 91 -7.13 2.73 15.61
N HIS A 92 -7.68 1.75 14.89
CA HIS A 92 -8.17 0.51 15.52
C HIS A 92 -7.02 -0.32 16.12
N TRP A 93 -5.89 -0.43 15.40
CA TRP A 93 -4.74 -1.21 15.83
C TRP A 93 -3.75 -0.42 16.68
N VAL A 94 -3.65 0.88 16.44
CA VAL A 94 -2.74 1.81 17.14
C VAL A 94 -3.57 3.01 17.60
N PRO A 95 -4.23 2.92 18.75
CA PRO A 95 -5.16 3.97 19.22
C PRO A 95 -4.53 5.36 19.36
N GLU A 96 -3.22 5.42 19.61
CA GLU A 96 -2.44 6.65 19.72
C GLU A 96 -1.94 7.22 18.40
N VAL A 97 -2.23 6.56 17.25
CA VAL A 97 -1.77 7.02 15.94
C VAL A 97 -2.17 8.47 15.67
N ASP A 98 -1.20 9.25 15.23
CA ASP A 98 -1.37 10.66 14.86
C ASP A 98 -1.01 10.94 13.40
N THR A 99 -0.24 10.02 12.78
CA THR A 99 0.22 10.15 11.39
C THR A 99 0.18 8.79 10.69
N VAL A 100 -0.39 8.76 9.51
CA VAL A 100 -0.31 7.60 8.62
C VAL A 100 0.49 7.98 7.38
N PHE A 101 1.52 7.19 7.10
CA PHE A 101 2.22 7.16 5.84
C PHE A 101 1.70 5.96 5.03
N GLU A 102 1.04 6.23 3.92
CA GLU A 102 0.56 5.18 3.04
C GLU A 102 1.26 5.26 1.70
N ILE A 103 1.94 4.17 1.33
CA ILE A 103 2.59 4.04 0.02
C ILE A 103 1.98 2.83 -0.67
N GLY A 104 1.01 3.12 -1.51
CA GLY A 104 0.29 2.12 -2.29
C GLY A 104 1.00 1.75 -3.60
N GLY A 105 0.32 0.93 -4.39
CA GLY A 105 0.83 0.50 -5.70
C GLY A 105 0.90 1.63 -6.71
N GLN A 106 -0.10 2.52 -6.75
CA GLN A 106 -0.19 3.58 -7.76
C GLN A 106 -0.25 4.99 -7.19
N ASP A 107 -0.64 5.14 -5.97
CA ASP A 107 -0.69 6.40 -5.26
C ASP A 107 -0.04 6.26 -3.88
N SER A 108 0.15 7.38 -3.23
CA SER A 108 0.64 7.45 -1.87
C SER A 108 -0.04 8.61 -1.14
N LYS A 109 -0.21 8.45 0.15
CA LYS A 109 -0.98 9.36 0.98
C LYS A 109 -0.25 9.65 2.28
N TYR A 110 -0.38 10.88 2.74
CA TYR A 110 -0.10 11.31 4.10
C TYR A 110 -1.44 11.63 4.75
N ILE A 111 -1.66 11.14 5.97
CA ILE A 111 -2.88 11.41 6.73
C ILE A 111 -2.48 11.83 8.14
N SER A 112 -2.98 12.99 8.58
CA SER A 112 -2.86 13.45 9.96
C SER A 112 -4.14 13.15 10.72
N ILE A 113 -4.00 12.58 11.90
CA ILE A 113 -5.10 12.13 12.75
C ILE A 113 -5.02 12.87 14.09
N GLN A 114 -6.15 13.34 14.59
CA GLN A 114 -6.28 13.90 15.92
C GLN A 114 -7.57 13.38 16.57
N ASN A 115 -7.45 12.80 17.75
CA ASN A 115 -8.59 12.21 18.47
C ASN A 115 -9.35 11.15 17.63
N GLY A 116 -8.62 10.37 16.83
CA GLY A 116 -9.19 9.33 15.96
C GLY A 116 -9.91 9.83 14.70
N GLU A 117 -9.83 11.14 14.42
CA GLU A 117 -10.42 11.75 13.22
C GLU A 117 -9.35 12.37 12.33
N VAL A 118 -9.57 12.30 11.01
CA VAL A 118 -8.68 12.92 10.02
C VAL A 118 -8.79 14.45 10.12
N VAL A 119 -7.67 15.12 10.34
CA VAL A 119 -7.59 16.59 10.38
C VAL A 119 -6.92 17.19 9.16
N ASP A 120 -6.06 16.42 8.50
CA ASP A 120 -5.41 16.84 7.26
C ASP A 120 -4.96 15.62 6.46
N PHE A 121 -4.86 15.73 5.14
CA PHE A 121 -4.30 14.71 4.29
C PHE A 121 -3.69 15.30 3.02
N GLN A 122 -2.79 14.54 2.42
CA GLN A 122 -2.19 14.84 1.12
C GLN A 122 -2.10 13.56 0.31
N MET A 123 -2.34 13.65 -0.99
CA MET A 123 -2.18 12.54 -1.93
C MET A 123 -1.19 12.90 -3.03
N ASN A 124 -0.40 11.91 -3.43
CA ASN A 124 0.36 12.01 -4.68
C ASN A 124 -0.57 11.72 -5.86
N LYS A 125 -0.80 12.71 -6.72
CA LYS A 125 -1.78 12.59 -7.82
C LYS A 125 -1.17 12.24 -9.19
N ILE A 126 0.14 12.36 -9.38
CA ILE A 126 0.68 12.40 -10.76
C ILE A 126 2.01 11.63 -10.92
N CYS A 127 2.75 11.33 -9.88
CA CYS A 127 4.10 10.79 -10.02
C CYS A 127 4.26 9.41 -9.39
N ALA A 128 4.55 8.41 -10.21
CA ALA A 128 4.81 7.05 -9.74
C ALA A 128 6.11 6.90 -8.94
N ALA A 129 6.99 7.91 -8.92
CA ALA A 129 8.33 7.85 -8.29
C ALA A 129 8.32 7.55 -6.78
N GLY A 130 7.22 7.75 -6.10
CA GLY A 130 7.04 7.43 -4.68
C GLY A 130 5.97 6.34 -4.45
N THR A 131 5.85 5.37 -5.34
CA THR A 131 4.82 4.33 -5.31
C THR A 131 5.39 2.93 -5.54
N GLY A 132 4.64 1.92 -5.13
CA GLY A 132 5.05 0.52 -5.24
C GLY A 132 5.16 0.02 -6.69
N SER A 133 4.37 0.54 -7.63
CA SER A 133 4.45 0.13 -9.03
C SER A 133 5.79 0.50 -9.66
N PHE A 134 6.42 1.59 -9.23
CA PHE A 134 7.74 1.93 -9.70
C PHE A 134 8.80 0.95 -9.19
N VAL A 135 8.71 0.50 -7.92
CA VAL A 135 9.57 -0.57 -7.39
C VAL A 135 9.40 -1.84 -8.20
N GLU A 136 8.15 -2.26 -8.43
CA GLU A 136 7.82 -3.48 -9.18
C GLU A 136 8.37 -3.42 -10.61
N GLU A 137 8.22 -2.29 -11.30
CA GLU A 137 8.75 -2.08 -12.64
C GLU A 137 10.28 -2.19 -12.68
N GLN A 138 10.98 -1.51 -11.76
CA GLN A 138 12.43 -1.53 -11.75
C GLN A 138 12.97 -2.89 -11.31
N ALA A 139 12.34 -3.57 -10.35
CA ALA A 139 12.69 -4.94 -9.97
C ALA A 139 12.58 -5.89 -11.19
N ALA A 140 11.50 -5.80 -11.96
CA ALA A 140 11.30 -6.58 -13.16
C ALA A 140 12.37 -6.28 -14.23
N ARG A 141 12.69 -5.02 -14.48
CA ARG A 141 13.76 -4.61 -15.41
C ARG A 141 15.15 -5.09 -14.98
N MET A 142 15.41 -5.13 -13.69
CA MET A 142 16.65 -5.69 -13.13
C MET A 142 16.64 -7.22 -13.08
N GLY A 143 15.54 -7.90 -13.44
CA GLY A 143 15.37 -9.33 -13.34
C GLY A 143 15.44 -9.84 -11.89
N ILE A 144 14.91 -9.07 -10.93
CA ILE A 144 14.86 -9.40 -9.50
C ILE A 144 13.40 -9.71 -9.15
N PRO A 145 13.08 -10.89 -8.62
CA PRO A 145 11.76 -11.15 -8.06
C PRO A 145 11.41 -10.12 -6.99
N LEU A 146 10.18 -9.60 -7.02
CA LEU A 146 9.77 -8.52 -6.11
C LEU A 146 9.98 -8.89 -4.63
N ALA A 147 9.72 -10.16 -4.27
CA ALA A 147 9.94 -10.65 -2.91
C ALA A 147 11.41 -10.68 -2.48
N GLU A 148 12.35 -10.70 -3.43
CA GLU A 148 13.80 -10.70 -3.15
C GLU A 148 14.39 -9.29 -3.17
N PHE A 149 13.64 -8.30 -3.69
CA PHE A 149 14.15 -6.95 -3.89
C PHE A 149 14.52 -6.26 -2.58
N GLY A 150 13.63 -6.30 -1.58
CA GLY A 150 13.88 -5.73 -0.26
C GLY A 150 15.05 -6.39 0.49
N PRO A 151 15.07 -7.73 0.61
CA PRO A 151 16.23 -8.43 1.16
C PRO A 151 17.55 -8.12 0.46
N LEU A 152 17.54 -8.00 -0.88
CA LEU A 152 18.73 -7.61 -1.64
C LEU A 152 19.16 -6.18 -1.29
N ALA A 153 18.21 -5.23 -1.22
CA ALA A 153 18.51 -3.85 -0.83
C ALA A 153 19.15 -3.76 0.56
N LEU A 154 18.66 -4.56 1.52
CA LEU A 154 19.21 -4.62 2.88
C LEU A 154 20.63 -5.20 2.93
N SER A 155 21.06 -5.93 1.93
CA SER A 155 22.44 -6.46 1.85
C SER A 155 23.44 -5.46 1.30
N SER A 156 23.01 -4.25 0.93
CA SER A 156 23.88 -3.18 0.41
C SER A 156 24.73 -2.59 1.51
N GLU A 157 26.03 -2.38 1.22
CA GLU A 157 26.95 -1.65 2.09
C GLU A 157 27.08 -0.17 1.65
N HIS A 158 26.84 0.10 0.36
CA HIS A 158 27.04 1.43 -0.24
C HIS A 158 25.89 1.79 -1.18
N PRO A 159 24.70 2.16 -0.68
CA PRO A 159 23.56 2.47 -1.52
C PRO A 159 23.87 3.50 -2.61
N ALA A 160 23.49 3.19 -3.84
CA ALA A 160 23.71 4.09 -4.98
C ALA A 160 22.90 5.38 -4.84
N SER A 161 23.50 6.51 -5.19
CA SER A 161 22.79 7.80 -5.22
C SER A 161 22.01 7.94 -6.52
N LEU A 162 20.72 7.61 -6.50
CA LEU A 162 19.84 7.69 -7.68
C LEU A 162 19.03 8.98 -7.74
N GLY A 163 19.07 9.79 -6.68
CA GLY A 163 18.33 11.04 -6.55
C GLY A 163 16.84 10.83 -6.26
N GLU A 164 16.10 11.93 -6.19
CA GLU A 164 14.69 12.03 -5.82
C GLU A 164 13.86 12.75 -6.88
N ARG A 165 14.14 12.51 -8.14
CA ARG A 165 13.49 13.17 -9.27
C ARG A 165 12.38 12.33 -9.87
N CYS A 166 11.89 12.73 -11.02
CA CYS A 166 10.97 11.97 -11.84
C CYS A 166 11.55 10.58 -12.17
N THR A 167 10.68 9.58 -12.32
CA THR A 167 11.03 8.18 -12.67
C THR A 167 12.00 8.09 -13.84
N VAL A 168 11.85 8.91 -14.89
CA VAL A 168 12.73 8.92 -16.06
C VAL A 168 14.19 9.23 -15.68
N PHE A 169 14.41 10.15 -14.76
CA PHE A 169 15.77 10.49 -14.31
C PHE A 169 16.34 9.40 -13.41
N ILE A 170 15.50 8.78 -12.58
CA ILE A 170 15.93 7.64 -11.74
C ILE A 170 16.30 6.46 -12.63
N GLU A 171 15.53 6.15 -13.65
CA GLU A 171 15.85 5.10 -14.63
C GLU A 171 17.16 5.35 -15.33
N THR A 172 17.44 6.59 -15.72
CA THR A 172 18.72 6.98 -16.32
C THR A 172 19.86 6.77 -15.32
N ALA A 173 19.66 7.16 -14.06
CA ALA A 173 20.65 6.95 -13.00
C ALA A 173 20.92 5.47 -12.72
N ILE A 174 19.89 4.61 -12.74
CA ILE A 174 20.03 3.16 -12.61
C ILE A 174 20.85 2.60 -13.77
N ALA A 175 20.56 3.01 -15.01
CA ALA A 175 21.31 2.57 -16.19
C ALA A 175 22.78 2.98 -16.11
N SER A 176 23.08 4.22 -15.69
CA SER A 176 24.44 4.71 -15.49
C SER A 176 25.18 3.90 -14.43
N ALA A 177 24.57 3.75 -13.24
CA ALA A 177 25.13 2.99 -12.14
C ALA A 177 25.44 1.52 -12.54
N SER A 178 24.55 0.90 -13.31
CA SER A 178 24.76 -0.46 -13.83
C SER A 178 25.94 -0.51 -14.80
N ALA A 179 26.07 0.48 -15.67
CA ALA A 179 27.18 0.58 -16.64
C ALA A 179 28.53 0.85 -15.94
N GLU A 180 28.51 1.52 -14.81
CA GLU A 180 29.69 1.79 -13.95
C GLU A 180 30.07 0.57 -13.09
N GLY A 181 29.29 -0.52 -13.12
CA GLY A 181 29.56 -1.74 -12.38
C GLY A 181 29.14 -1.70 -10.92
N ILE A 182 28.28 -0.74 -10.54
CA ILE A 182 27.70 -0.70 -9.19
C ILE A 182 26.86 -1.95 -8.96
N SER A 183 26.95 -2.51 -7.76
CA SER A 183 26.30 -3.76 -7.43
C SER A 183 24.77 -3.67 -7.51
N ARG A 184 24.10 -4.76 -7.82
CA ARG A 184 22.63 -4.82 -7.85
C ARG A 184 22.02 -4.51 -6.47
N ALA A 185 22.70 -4.89 -5.39
CA ALA A 185 22.30 -4.59 -4.02
C ALA A 185 22.33 -3.08 -3.77
N ASP A 186 23.41 -2.40 -4.17
CA ASP A 186 23.56 -0.96 -3.99
C ASP A 186 22.56 -0.17 -4.82
N ILE A 187 22.26 -0.62 -6.05
CA ILE A 187 21.22 -0.02 -6.88
C ILE A 187 19.83 -0.23 -6.27
N ALA A 188 19.52 -1.43 -5.77
CA ALA A 188 18.25 -1.72 -5.12
C ALA A 188 18.04 -0.87 -3.86
N ALA A 189 19.08 -0.73 -3.03
CA ALA A 189 19.04 0.12 -1.84
C ALA A 189 18.89 1.61 -2.22
N GLY A 190 19.62 2.07 -3.23
CA GLY A 190 19.48 3.43 -3.74
C GLY A 190 18.08 3.73 -4.25
N LEU A 191 17.41 2.76 -4.88
CA LEU A 191 16.02 2.89 -5.32
C LEU A 191 15.06 2.98 -4.13
N CYS A 192 15.23 2.15 -3.09
CA CYS A 192 14.44 2.24 -1.86
C CYS A 192 14.57 3.64 -1.23
N HIS A 193 15.78 4.15 -1.07
CA HIS A 193 16.03 5.52 -0.59
C HIS A 193 15.35 6.57 -1.47
N SER A 194 15.46 6.45 -2.79
CA SER A 194 14.87 7.39 -3.74
C SER A 194 13.34 7.46 -3.60
N ILE A 195 12.68 6.32 -3.39
CA ILE A 195 11.24 6.24 -3.20
C ILE A 195 10.81 6.92 -1.90
N VAL A 196 11.49 6.62 -0.80
CA VAL A 196 11.21 7.24 0.51
C VAL A 196 11.41 8.76 0.43
N GLN A 197 12.51 9.23 -0.15
CA GLN A 197 12.78 10.65 -0.31
C GLN A 197 11.73 11.35 -1.19
N ASN A 198 11.33 10.72 -2.30
CA ASN A 198 10.26 11.24 -3.14
C ASN A 198 8.93 11.33 -2.38
N TYR A 199 8.60 10.32 -1.57
CA TYR A 199 7.41 10.33 -0.74
C TYR A 199 7.48 11.47 0.29
N LEU A 200 8.55 11.55 1.05
CA LEU A 200 8.72 12.57 2.09
C LEU A 200 8.69 13.98 1.50
N HIS A 201 9.34 14.23 0.39
CA HIS A 201 9.40 15.57 -0.21
C HIS A 201 8.13 15.96 -0.96
N LYS A 202 7.48 15.04 -1.68
CA LYS A 202 6.36 15.38 -2.57
C LYS A 202 5.00 15.15 -1.96
N VAL A 203 4.87 14.21 -1.02
CA VAL A 203 3.61 13.88 -0.37
C VAL A 203 3.54 14.48 1.02
N VAL A 204 4.51 14.21 1.86
CA VAL A 204 4.57 14.81 3.22
C VAL A 204 4.92 16.31 3.13
N GLY A 205 6.00 16.66 2.42
CA GLY A 205 6.42 18.04 2.24
C GLY A 205 6.67 18.75 3.58
N SER A 206 5.97 19.88 3.77
CA SER A 206 6.03 20.66 5.01
C SER A 206 4.92 20.31 6.02
N LYS A 207 4.19 19.23 5.80
CA LYS A 207 3.14 18.79 6.71
C LYS A 207 3.72 18.36 8.06
N PRO A 208 3.04 18.61 9.17
CA PRO A 208 3.50 18.17 10.47
C PRO A 208 3.48 16.65 10.56
N VAL A 209 4.55 16.06 11.05
CA VAL A 209 4.63 14.63 11.35
C VAL A 209 4.62 14.47 12.85
N GLY A 210 3.72 13.63 13.35
CA GLY A 210 3.57 13.37 14.77
C GLY A 210 4.60 12.37 15.31
N GLN A 211 4.30 11.78 16.46
CA GLN A 211 5.20 10.84 17.13
C GLN A 211 4.78 9.38 16.98
N HIS A 212 3.49 9.13 16.70
CA HIS A 212 2.92 7.79 16.55
C HIS A 212 2.55 7.56 15.08
N ILE A 213 3.54 7.11 14.31
CA ILE A 213 3.43 6.95 12.87
C ILE A 213 3.10 5.50 12.54
N VAL A 214 2.08 5.29 11.72
CA VAL A 214 1.78 3.99 11.12
C VAL A 214 2.14 4.04 9.63
N LEU A 215 2.95 3.10 9.17
CA LEU A 215 3.21 2.86 7.76
C LEU A 215 2.21 1.84 7.24
N GLN A 216 1.61 2.12 6.09
CA GLN A 216 0.61 1.28 5.43
C GLN A 216 0.86 1.22 3.92
N GLY A 217 0.18 0.27 3.27
CA GLY A 217 0.22 0.09 1.82
C GLY A 217 1.10 -1.08 1.39
N GLY A 218 0.99 -1.46 0.10
CA GLY A 218 1.70 -2.63 -0.41
C GLY A 218 3.22 -2.54 -0.35
N VAL A 219 3.76 -1.35 -0.15
CA VAL A 219 5.21 -1.10 -0.06
C VAL A 219 5.78 -1.46 1.31
N ASP A 220 4.96 -1.54 2.35
CA ASP A 220 5.41 -1.95 3.70
C ASP A 220 5.87 -3.41 3.76
N TYR A 221 5.47 -4.24 2.79
CA TYR A 221 6.02 -5.59 2.61
C TYR A 221 7.47 -5.61 2.10
N ASN A 222 8.02 -4.46 1.71
CA ASN A 222 9.40 -4.35 1.25
C ASN A 222 10.31 -3.91 2.41
N PRO A 223 11.08 -4.82 3.03
CA PRO A 223 11.90 -4.49 4.19
C PRO A 223 13.00 -3.46 3.89
N GLY A 224 13.41 -3.32 2.63
CA GLY A 224 14.39 -2.30 2.22
C GLY A 224 13.83 -0.88 2.18
N ILE A 225 12.50 -0.72 2.17
CA ILE A 225 11.84 0.58 2.24
C ILE A 225 11.48 0.92 3.70
N VAL A 226 11.16 -0.10 4.50
CA VAL A 226 10.80 0.08 5.92
C VAL A 226 12.02 0.40 6.79
N ALA A 227 13.19 -0.11 6.44
CA ALA A 227 14.45 0.12 7.16
C ALA A 227 14.99 1.53 6.96
#